data_e4dee9c5c7516a9d69fa1c6a07ceaf77
#
_entry.id   e4dee9c5c7516a9d69fa1c6a07ceaf77
#
_cell.length_a   1.000
_cell.length_b   1.000
_cell.length_c   1.000
_cell.angle_alpha   90.00
_cell.angle_beta   90.00
_cell.angle_gamma   90.00
#
_symmetry.space_group_name_H-M   'P 1'
#
loop_
_entity.id
_entity.type
_entity.pdbx_description
1 polymer ?
#
loop_
_entity_poly.entity_id
_entity_poly.type
_entity_poly.pdbx_seq_one_letter_code
_entity_poly.pdbx_strand_id
1 'polypeptide(L)'
;LSRGLGDVYKRQVPTIQTQEEVVKMVYNTSSNVWTMTDLEGYVYSFSKKETTYYFLNTIEFFQPDITRSHIFPYNKEPQVVTAWMLDSVTSPNGGTIQFDYKKETIFTPISTTEDVISLSEVVAGEITSQSPQYFKNKFNYNYTYSKIEQWTLSKISFEGGTVEFNTTDREDIESAESGKKVQKLSSIKVSDAAGNVIKTTMLEYKYLLSGAATTTNGYDDRLLLSKVYDVAGSKKSNVYTMDYNMGKLPPKRSLSVDAWGFYNGASPMTTSLKISPSIY
;
A
#
# COMPACT_ATOMS: atom_id res chain seq x y z
N LEU A 1 -4.99 -1.72 35.90
CA LEU A 1 -6.03 -1.05 35.11
C LEU A 1 -5.41 -0.59 33.79
N SER A 2 -5.24 -1.53 32.85
CA SER A 2 -4.84 -1.22 31.48
C SER A 2 -6.08 -0.80 30.71
N ARG A 3 -6.32 0.47 30.55
CA ARG A 3 -7.22 0.97 29.52
C ARG A 3 -6.54 0.76 28.18
N GLY A 4 -7.10 -0.13 27.36
CA GLY A 4 -6.52 -0.49 26.07
C GLY A 4 -6.51 0.72 25.12
N LEU A 5 -5.46 0.80 24.32
CA LEU A 5 -5.27 1.79 23.24
C LEU A 5 -6.48 1.95 22.30
N GLY A 6 -7.40 0.96 22.27
CA GLY A 6 -8.62 1.02 21.47
C GLY A 6 -9.63 2.11 21.87
N ASP A 7 -9.58 2.63 23.10
CA ASP A 7 -10.48 3.70 23.54
C ASP A 7 -9.97 5.11 23.16
N VAL A 8 -8.68 5.24 22.88
CA VAL A 8 -8.08 6.54 22.47
C VAL A 8 -8.50 6.90 21.05
N TYR A 9 -8.61 5.91 20.16
CA TYR A 9 -9.02 6.15 18.77
C TYR A 9 -10.51 6.46 18.59
N LYS A 10 -11.37 6.06 19.53
CA LYS A 10 -12.81 6.32 19.46
C LYS A 10 -13.21 7.75 19.82
N ARG A 11 -12.28 8.55 20.36
CA ARG A 11 -12.53 9.93 20.83
C ARG A 11 -11.70 11.00 20.12
N GLN A 12 -11.00 10.67 19.07
CA GLN A 12 -10.31 11.70 18.29
C GLN A 12 -11.34 12.51 17.50
N VAL A 13 -11.65 13.69 18.00
CA VAL A 13 -12.31 14.72 17.18
C VAL A 13 -11.24 15.19 16.20
N PRO A 14 -11.49 15.10 14.88
CA PRO A 14 -10.53 15.60 13.90
C PRO A 14 -10.28 17.09 14.17
N THR A 15 -9.04 17.43 14.46
CA THR A 15 -8.64 18.81 14.64
C THR A 15 -7.95 19.24 13.35
N ILE A 16 -8.49 20.28 12.71
CA ILE A 16 -7.86 20.89 11.54
C ILE A 16 -6.65 21.68 12.04
N GLN A 17 -5.46 21.25 11.66
CA GLN A 17 -4.24 22.02 11.88
C GLN A 17 -3.93 22.83 10.62
N THR A 18 -4.61 23.96 10.44
CA THR A 18 -4.23 24.96 9.42
C THR A 18 -3.74 26.19 10.15
N GLN A 19 -2.60 26.72 9.73
CA GLN A 19 -2.03 27.92 10.36
C GLN A 19 -2.72 29.22 9.90
N GLU A 20 -3.48 29.22 8.80
CA GLU A 20 -3.98 30.48 8.20
C GLU A 20 -5.38 30.43 7.59
N GLU A 21 -6.05 29.27 7.47
CA GLU A 21 -7.37 29.21 6.81
C GLU A 21 -8.44 28.65 7.73
N VAL A 22 -9.52 29.40 7.88
CA VAL A 22 -10.71 28.94 8.61
C VAL A 22 -11.60 28.13 7.67
N VAL A 23 -11.49 26.81 7.72
CA VAL A 23 -12.37 25.89 6.98
C VAL A 23 -13.43 25.34 7.91
N LYS A 24 -14.68 25.33 7.49
CA LYS A 24 -15.75 24.68 8.23
C LYS A 24 -15.82 23.21 7.84
N MET A 25 -15.60 22.30 8.79
CA MET A 25 -15.80 20.86 8.59
C MET A 25 -16.96 20.34 9.43
N VAL A 26 -17.82 19.53 8.83
CA VAL A 26 -18.98 18.91 9.49
C VAL A 26 -19.03 17.43 9.11
N TYR A 27 -19.16 16.58 10.11
CA TYR A 27 -19.42 15.15 9.90
C TYR A 27 -20.87 14.84 10.23
N ASN A 28 -21.60 14.34 9.25
CA ASN A 28 -22.96 13.85 9.45
C ASN A 28 -22.91 12.35 9.77
N THR A 29 -23.18 11.99 11.02
CA THR A 29 -23.14 10.62 11.51
C THR A 29 -24.24 9.72 10.91
N SER A 30 -25.37 10.30 10.52
CA SER A 30 -26.51 9.54 9.95
C SER A 30 -26.23 9.12 8.51
N SER A 31 -25.58 9.99 7.71
CA SER A 31 -25.23 9.71 6.31
C SER A 31 -23.81 9.21 6.14
N ASN A 32 -22.96 9.25 7.18
CA ASN A 32 -21.53 9.00 7.11
C ASN A 32 -20.81 9.88 6.07
N VAL A 33 -21.14 11.16 6.01
CA VAL A 33 -20.58 12.11 5.05
C VAL A 33 -19.82 13.21 5.79
N TRP A 34 -18.60 13.48 5.34
CA TRP A 34 -17.88 14.70 5.67
C TRP A 34 -18.22 15.79 4.66
N THR A 35 -18.42 16.99 5.16
CA THR A 35 -18.56 18.19 4.35
C THR A 35 -17.52 19.20 4.81
N MET A 36 -16.78 19.77 3.87
CA MET A 36 -15.84 20.86 4.10
C MET A 36 -16.29 22.06 3.30
N THR A 37 -16.29 23.23 3.91
CA THR A 37 -16.56 24.51 3.22
C THR A 37 -15.34 25.39 3.40
N ASP A 38 -14.79 25.90 2.29
CA ASP A 38 -13.66 26.81 2.31
C ASP A 38 -14.13 28.29 2.44
N LEU A 39 -13.16 29.21 2.48
CA LEU A 39 -13.43 30.65 2.63
C LEU A 39 -14.16 31.26 1.42
N GLU A 40 -14.02 30.67 0.25
CA GLU A 40 -14.67 31.10 -0.99
C GLU A 40 -16.09 30.55 -1.10
N GLY A 41 -16.50 29.69 -0.18
CA GLY A 41 -17.83 29.08 -0.15
C GLY A 41 -17.98 27.83 -1.00
N TYR A 42 -16.89 27.24 -1.52
CA TYR A 42 -16.95 25.94 -2.16
C TYR A 42 -17.20 24.86 -1.12
N VAL A 43 -18.08 23.91 -1.46
CA VAL A 43 -18.46 22.80 -0.61
C VAL A 43 -17.90 21.50 -1.18
N TYR A 44 -17.10 20.83 -0.40
CA TYR A 44 -16.48 19.53 -0.69
C TYR A 44 -17.19 18.43 0.10
N SER A 45 -17.61 17.36 -0.56
CA SER A 45 -18.31 16.23 0.07
C SER A 45 -17.48 14.94 -0.05
N PHE A 46 -17.42 14.15 1.04
CA PHE A 46 -16.64 12.91 1.13
C PHE A 46 -17.49 11.83 1.78
N SER A 47 -17.81 10.75 1.08
CA SER A 47 -18.63 9.66 1.61
C SER A 47 -17.96 8.30 1.59
N LYS A 48 -17.06 8.05 0.66
CA LYS A 48 -16.39 6.77 0.49
C LYS A 48 -15.14 6.68 1.36
N LYS A 49 -15.02 5.58 2.12
CA LYS A 49 -13.90 5.34 3.04
C LYS A 49 -12.96 4.30 2.45
N GLU A 50 -11.68 4.58 2.47
CA GLU A 50 -10.67 3.57 2.37
C GLU A 50 -10.46 2.93 3.74
N THR A 51 -10.42 1.61 3.80
CA THR A 51 -10.27 0.88 5.04
C THR A 51 -9.12 -0.10 4.93
N THR A 52 -8.21 -0.03 5.89
CA THR A 52 -7.05 -0.91 5.96
C THR A 52 -7.17 -1.86 7.15
N TYR A 53 -6.90 -3.14 6.90
CA TYR A 53 -6.81 -4.21 7.88
C TYR A 53 -5.36 -4.67 7.93
N TYR A 54 -4.75 -4.67 9.11
CA TYR A 54 -3.35 -5.01 9.31
C TYR A 54 -3.20 -6.45 9.81
N PHE A 55 -2.28 -7.18 9.21
CA PHE A 55 -1.94 -8.55 9.61
C PHE A 55 -0.47 -8.63 9.99
N LEU A 56 -0.21 -9.32 11.08
CA LEU A 56 1.14 -9.63 11.55
C LEU A 56 1.18 -11.12 11.90
N ASN A 57 2.07 -11.86 11.27
CA ASN A 57 2.39 -13.24 11.65
C ASN A 57 3.85 -13.30 12.07
N THR A 58 4.13 -13.83 13.24
CA THR A 58 5.49 -14.03 13.75
C THR A 58 5.78 -15.51 13.82
N ILE A 59 6.92 -15.92 13.27
CA ILE A 59 7.44 -17.28 13.39
C ILE A 59 8.74 -17.21 14.18
N GLU A 60 8.80 -17.94 15.29
CA GLU A 60 9.98 -18.02 16.15
C GLU A 60 10.77 -19.29 15.88
N PHE A 61 12.07 -19.17 15.74
CA PHE A 61 13.02 -20.27 15.61
C PHE A 61 14.10 -20.17 16.69
N PHE A 62 14.49 -21.31 17.24
CA PHE A 62 15.55 -21.41 18.22
C PHE A 62 16.71 -22.22 17.63
N GLN A 63 17.92 -21.68 17.64
CA GLN A 63 19.10 -22.45 17.24
C GLN A 63 19.72 -23.15 18.47
N PRO A 64 20.20 -24.42 18.31
CA PRO A 64 20.35 -25.19 17.07
C PRO A 64 19.11 -25.98 16.63
N ASP A 65 18.07 -26.05 17.46
CA ASP A 65 16.89 -26.87 17.18
C ASP A 65 15.81 -26.07 16.44
N ILE A 66 15.87 -26.14 15.10
CA ILE A 66 14.87 -25.52 14.21
C ILE A 66 13.49 -26.23 14.23
N THR A 67 13.35 -27.30 15.00
CA THR A 67 12.08 -28.05 15.06
C THR A 67 11.02 -27.37 15.93
N ARG A 68 11.39 -26.37 16.73
CA ARG A 68 10.46 -25.60 17.56
C ARG A 68 10.11 -24.28 16.89
N SER A 69 9.15 -24.31 16.00
CA SER A 69 8.53 -23.09 15.47
C SER A 69 7.23 -22.81 16.21
N HIS A 70 7.09 -21.62 16.75
CA HIS A 70 5.81 -21.11 17.25
C HIS A 70 5.29 -20.10 16.25
N ILE A 71 4.08 -20.36 15.72
CA ILE A 71 3.37 -19.39 14.88
C ILE A 71 2.41 -18.65 15.81
N PHE A 72 2.60 -17.36 15.94
CA PHE A 72 1.67 -16.49 16.66
C PHE A 72 0.84 -15.72 15.63
N PRO A 73 -0.32 -16.25 15.19
CA PRO A 73 -1.21 -15.49 14.34
C PRO A 73 -1.78 -14.33 15.17
N TYR A 74 -1.56 -13.12 14.73
CA TYR A 74 -2.26 -11.97 15.29
C TYR A 74 -3.70 -11.95 14.75
N ASN A 75 -4.61 -12.55 15.51
CA ASN A 75 -6.00 -12.78 15.10
C ASN A 75 -6.90 -11.55 15.23
N LYS A 76 -6.37 -10.40 15.63
CA LYS A 76 -7.19 -9.21 15.78
C LYS A 76 -6.77 -8.19 14.73
N GLU A 77 -7.52 -8.15 13.63
CA GLU A 77 -7.35 -7.18 12.56
C GLU A 77 -7.78 -5.80 13.05
N PRO A 78 -6.86 -4.88 13.43
CA PRO A 78 -7.24 -3.52 13.67
C PRO A 78 -7.71 -2.92 12.34
N GLN A 79 -8.97 -2.58 12.27
CA GLN A 79 -9.57 -1.88 11.14
C GLN A 79 -9.37 -0.38 11.33
N VAL A 80 -8.74 0.26 10.35
CA VAL A 80 -8.50 1.71 10.37
C VAL A 80 -9.03 2.33 9.08
N VAL A 81 -9.79 3.40 9.21
CA VAL A 81 -10.13 4.26 8.07
C VAL A 81 -8.90 5.11 7.76
N THR A 82 -8.30 4.90 6.60
CA THR A 82 -7.05 5.54 6.19
C THR A 82 -7.28 6.78 5.32
N ALA A 83 -8.39 6.83 4.58
CA ALA A 83 -8.73 7.97 3.74
C ALA A 83 -10.24 8.10 3.50
N TRP A 84 -10.66 9.31 3.12
CA TRP A 84 -11.99 9.60 2.62
C TRP A 84 -11.88 10.17 1.21
N MET A 85 -12.66 9.62 0.28
CA MET A 85 -12.63 10.03 -1.12
C MET A 85 -13.58 11.22 -1.32
N LEU A 86 -13.12 12.19 -2.12
CA LEU A 86 -13.90 13.35 -2.53
C LEU A 86 -14.98 12.93 -3.53
N ASP A 87 -16.24 13.07 -3.18
CA ASP A 87 -17.37 12.71 -4.05
C ASP A 87 -17.79 13.87 -4.95
N SER A 88 -17.78 15.09 -4.42
CA SER A 88 -18.17 16.28 -5.18
C SER A 88 -17.55 17.54 -4.66
N VAL A 89 -17.46 18.54 -5.55
CA VAL A 89 -17.19 19.94 -5.23
C VAL A 89 -18.34 20.77 -5.79
N THR A 90 -18.97 21.56 -4.96
CA THR A 90 -20.06 22.46 -5.36
C THR A 90 -19.60 23.89 -5.15
N SER A 91 -19.67 24.70 -6.21
CA SER A 91 -19.33 26.12 -6.15
C SER A 91 -20.47 26.93 -5.49
N PRO A 92 -20.21 28.14 -4.99
CA PRO A 92 -21.25 29.02 -4.44
C PRO A 92 -22.37 29.34 -5.45
N ASN A 93 -22.07 29.28 -6.74
CA ASN A 93 -23.03 29.55 -7.82
C ASN A 93 -23.78 28.29 -8.29
N GLY A 94 -23.61 27.14 -7.59
CA GLY A 94 -24.33 25.89 -7.89
C GLY A 94 -23.68 24.99 -8.92
N GLY A 95 -22.56 25.41 -9.56
CA GLY A 95 -21.78 24.52 -10.43
C GLY A 95 -21.19 23.35 -9.65
N THR A 96 -21.26 22.13 -10.20
CA THR A 96 -20.82 20.93 -9.49
C THR A 96 -19.83 20.11 -10.30
N ILE A 97 -18.79 19.60 -9.64
CA ILE A 97 -17.88 18.59 -10.14
C ILE A 97 -18.17 17.31 -9.36
N GLN A 98 -18.37 16.19 -10.07
CA GLN A 98 -18.63 14.87 -9.48
C GLN A 98 -17.46 13.94 -9.72
N PHE A 99 -17.14 13.09 -8.73
CA PHE A 99 -16.06 12.11 -8.75
C PHE A 99 -16.64 10.71 -8.55
N ASP A 100 -16.49 9.86 -9.55
CA ASP A 100 -16.93 8.47 -9.49
C ASP A 100 -15.74 7.53 -9.26
N TYR A 101 -15.95 6.49 -8.47
CA TYR A 101 -14.91 5.56 -8.06
C TYR A 101 -15.35 4.10 -8.28
N LYS A 102 -14.39 3.23 -8.48
CA LYS A 102 -14.55 1.78 -8.42
C LYS A 102 -13.90 1.27 -7.14
N LYS A 103 -14.62 0.40 -6.42
CA LYS A 103 -14.09 -0.26 -5.22
C LYS A 103 -13.25 -1.47 -5.63
N GLU A 104 -12.10 -1.63 -4.99
CA GLU A 104 -11.23 -2.78 -5.10
C GLU A 104 -10.76 -3.20 -3.70
N THR A 105 -10.53 -4.49 -3.52
CA THR A 105 -9.93 -5.01 -2.30
C THR A 105 -8.64 -5.74 -2.66
N ILE A 106 -7.53 -5.25 -2.13
CA ILE A 106 -6.19 -5.74 -2.47
C ILE A 106 -5.46 -6.24 -1.23
N PHE A 107 -4.47 -7.13 -1.44
CA PHE A 107 -3.43 -7.39 -0.46
C PHE A 107 -2.16 -6.62 -0.80
N THR A 108 -1.56 -5.98 0.20
CA THR A 108 -0.21 -5.42 0.02
C THR A 108 0.80 -6.55 -0.10
N PRO A 109 1.94 -6.33 -0.79
CA PRO A 109 3.04 -7.27 -0.75
C PRO A 109 3.47 -7.57 0.68
N ILE A 110 3.77 -8.84 0.96
CA ILE A 110 4.26 -9.26 2.27
C ILE A 110 5.62 -8.61 2.51
N SER A 111 5.75 -7.88 3.62
CA SER A 111 7.04 -7.44 4.15
C SER A 111 7.53 -8.44 5.17
N THR A 112 8.81 -8.80 5.09
CA THR A 112 9.45 -9.74 6.02
C THR A 112 10.56 -9.02 6.77
N THR A 113 10.55 -9.10 8.09
CA THR A 113 11.64 -8.64 8.94
C THR A 113 12.18 -9.80 9.77
N GLU A 114 13.48 -9.80 10.03
CA GLU A 114 14.15 -10.77 10.88
C GLU A 114 14.71 -10.06 12.13
N ASP A 115 14.32 -10.52 13.29
CA ASP A 115 14.90 -10.09 14.57
C ASP A 115 15.74 -11.23 15.14
N VAL A 116 17.01 -10.95 15.44
CA VAL A 116 17.91 -11.91 16.04
C VAL A 116 18.19 -11.50 17.48
N ILE A 117 17.76 -12.33 18.42
CA ILE A 117 17.99 -12.11 19.85
C ILE A 117 19.06 -13.09 20.31
N SER A 118 20.22 -12.57 20.72
CA SER A 118 21.26 -13.38 21.36
C SER A 118 20.89 -13.61 22.82
N LEU A 119 20.73 -14.86 23.21
CA LEU A 119 20.39 -15.26 24.58
C LEU A 119 21.62 -15.49 25.47
N SER A 120 22.85 -15.24 24.96
CA SER A 120 24.08 -15.60 25.65
C SER A 120 24.31 -14.85 26.96
N GLU A 121 23.71 -13.68 27.14
CA GLU A 121 23.90 -12.85 28.34
C GLU A 121 22.78 -13.01 29.38
N VAL A 122 21.58 -13.38 28.98
CA VAL A 122 20.40 -13.39 29.87
C VAL A 122 20.30 -14.70 30.67
N VAL A 123 20.90 -15.77 30.19
CA VAL A 123 20.69 -17.13 30.74
C VAL A 123 21.90 -17.64 31.51
N ALA A 124 23.01 -16.91 31.54
CA ALA A 124 24.22 -17.36 32.25
C ALA A 124 24.07 -17.52 33.79
N GLY A 125 23.00 -16.97 34.37
CA GLY A 125 22.73 -17.07 35.81
C GLY A 125 21.83 -18.22 36.28
N GLU A 126 21.05 -18.84 35.37
CA GLU A 126 20.04 -19.83 35.79
C GLU A 126 20.16 -21.20 35.12
N ILE A 127 21.16 -21.44 34.28
CA ILE A 127 21.28 -22.70 33.54
C ILE A 127 22.18 -23.66 34.29
N THR A 128 21.57 -24.71 34.79
CA THR A 128 22.28 -25.88 35.33
C THR A 128 23.01 -26.60 34.21
N SER A 129 24.10 -27.31 34.55
CA SER A 129 25.06 -27.95 33.64
C SER A 129 24.50 -28.94 32.61
N GLN A 130 23.21 -29.15 32.55
CA GLN A 130 22.57 -30.15 31.67
C GLN A 130 21.83 -29.61 30.43
N SER A 131 21.64 -28.30 30.27
CA SER A 131 20.89 -27.79 29.13
C SER A 131 21.37 -26.51 28.43
N PRO A 132 22.56 -26.03 28.66
CA PRO A 132 22.86 -24.63 28.32
C PRO A 132 23.36 -24.36 26.91
N GLN A 133 23.64 -25.38 26.17
CA GLN A 133 24.29 -25.17 24.85
C GLN A 133 23.29 -24.94 23.69
N TYR A 134 22.00 -25.02 23.98
CA TYR A 134 21.01 -25.16 22.92
C TYR A 134 20.36 -23.87 22.42
N PHE A 135 20.46 -22.76 23.13
CA PHE A 135 19.79 -21.53 22.70
C PHE A 135 20.73 -20.33 22.64
N LYS A 136 21.64 -20.37 21.68
CA LYS A 136 22.52 -19.20 21.46
C LYS A 136 21.79 -18.01 20.83
N ASN A 137 20.84 -18.29 19.94
CA ASN A 137 20.10 -17.25 19.24
C ASN A 137 18.63 -17.67 19.09
N LYS A 138 17.76 -16.71 19.26
CA LYS A 138 16.36 -16.76 18.86
C LYS A 138 16.17 -15.90 17.63
N PHE A 139 15.54 -16.45 16.60
CA PHE A 139 15.19 -15.75 15.38
C PHE A 139 13.69 -15.55 15.32
N ASN A 140 13.24 -14.32 15.15
CA ASN A 140 11.85 -14.00 14.89
C ASN A 140 11.72 -13.51 13.47
N TYR A 141 10.91 -14.18 12.68
CA TYR A 141 10.52 -13.72 11.36
C TYR A 141 9.12 -13.11 11.45
N ASN A 142 9.02 -11.82 11.21
CA ASN A 142 7.77 -11.09 11.22
C ASN A 142 7.32 -10.86 9.77
N TYR A 143 6.13 -11.37 9.45
CA TYR A 143 5.48 -11.19 8.16
C TYR A 143 4.33 -10.21 8.33
N THR A 144 4.44 -9.04 7.71
CA THR A 144 3.42 -8.01 7.75
C THR A 144 2.82 -7.80 6.37
N TYR A 145 1.51 -7.72 6.31
CA TYR A 145 0.77 -7.34 5.11
C TYR A 145 -0.54 -6.67 5.52
N SER A 146 -1.19 -6.03 4.57
CA SER A 146 -2.48 -5.39 4.80
C SER A 146 -3.47 -5.79 3.73
N LYS A 147 -4.74 -5.93 4.12
CA LYS A 147 -5.87 -5.93 3.21
C LYS A 147 -6.42 -4.51 3.15
N ILE A 148 -6.52 -3.93 1.97
CA ILE A 148 -7.01 -2.57 1.77
C ILE A 148 -8.27 -2.61 0.92
N GLU A 149 -9.36 -2.10 1.46
CA GLU A 149 -10.57 -1.77 0.70
C GLU A 149 -10.42 -0.35 0.18
N GLN A 150 -9.94 -0.20 -1.05
CA GLN A 150 -9.64 1.08 -1.67
C GLN A 150 -10.66 1.49 -2.73
N TRP A 151 -10.65 2.77 -3.08
CA TRP A 151 -11.47 3.35 -4.12
C TRP A 151 -10.59 3.98 -5.19
N THR A 152 -10.67 3.46 -6.41
CA THR A 152 -9.91 3.98 -7.55
C THR A 152 -10.78 4.92 -8.35
N LEU A 153 -10.32 6.16 -8.58
CA LEU A 153 -11.04 7.15 -9.38
C LEU A 153 -11.28 6.61 -10.79
N SER A 154 -12.54 6.62 -11.23
CA SER A 154 -12.95 6.11 -12.54
C SER A 154 -13.44 7.19 -13.49
N LYS A 155 -14.04 8.27 -12.94
CA LYS A 155 -14.57 9.36 -13.76
C LYS A 155 -14.68 10.65 -12.96
N ILE A 156 -14.43 11.77 -13.64
CA ILE A 156 -14.77 13.12 -13.18
C ILE A 156 -15.77 13.69 -14.18
N SER A 157 -16.87 14.23 -13.68
CA SER A 157 -17.92 14.85 -14.50
C SER A 157 -18.12 16.30 -14.07
N PHE A 158 -18.22 17.20 -15.03
CA PHE A 158 -18.46 18.63 -14.82
C PHE A 158 -19.25 19.19 -16.02
N GLU A 159 -19.73 20.41 -15.92
CA GLU A 159 -20.58 21.00 -16.96
C GLU A 159 -19.93 21.01 -18.36
N GLY A 160 -18.61 21.25 -18.43
CA GLY A 160 -17.85 21.32 -19.69
C GLY A 160 -17.47 19.96 -20.27
N GLY A 161 -17.70 18.84 -19.59
CA GLY A 161 -17.33 17.54 -20.10
C GLY A 161 -17.02 16.49 -19.05
N THR A 162 -16.22 15.51 -19.45
CA THR A 162 -15.83 14.38 -18.58
C THR A 162 -14.37 13.99 -18.73
N VAL A 163 -13.79 13.48 -17.65
CA VAL A 163 -12.49 12.79 -17.65
C VAL A 163 -12.71 11.37 -17.16
N GLU A 164 -12.39 10.38 -18.00
CA GLU A 164 -12.52 8.96 -17.68
C GLU A 164 -11.14 8.33 -17.46
N PHE A 165 -11.01 7.53 -16.40
CA PHE A 165 -9.80 6.80 -16.04
C PHE A 165 -10.03 5.30 -16.33
N ASN A 166 -9.53 4.85 -17.49
CA ASN A 166 -9.68 3.46 -17.90
C ASN A 166 -8.57 2.60 -17.32
N THR A 167 -8.91 1.39 -16.95
CA THR A 167 -7.99 0.47 -16.30
C THR A 167 -7.89 -0.86 -17.02
N THR A 168 -6.79 -1.57 -16.80
CA THR A 168 -6.56 -2.95 -17.24
C THR A 168 -5.96 -3.77 -16.12
N ASP A 169 -6.02 -5.09 -16.22
CA ASP A 169 -5.51 -6.01 -15.22
C ASP A 169 -4.00 -5.83 -14.97
N ARG A 170 -3.59 -5.98 -13.71
CA ARG A 170 -2.19 -6.08 -13.29
C ARG A 170 -1.93 -7.40 -12.60
N GLU A 171 -0.66 -7.86 -12.65
CA GLU A 171 -0.28 -9.19 -12.21
C GLU A 171 0.58 -9.21 -10.93
N ASP A 172 1.12 -8.06 -10.52
CA ASP A 172 2.11 -7.95 -9.44
C ASP A 172 1.53 -7.64 -8.05
N ILE A 173 0.20 -7.57 -7.95
CA ILE A 173 -0.54 -7.40 -6.70
C ILE A 173 -1.70 -8.39 -6.66
N GLU A 174 -1.89 -9.00 -5.50
CA GLU A 174 -2.97 -9.94 -5.26
C GLU A 174 -4.29 -9.22 -4.95
N SER A 175 -5.37 -9.64 -5.61
CA SER A 175 -6.71 -9.24 -5.25
C SER A 175 -7.20 -10.06 -4.06
N ALA A 176 -7.80 -9.41 -3.08
CA ALA A 176 -8.49 -10.10 -1.99
C ALA A 176 -9.88 -10.65 -2.41
N GLU A 177 -10.33 -10.34 -3.61
CA GLU A 177 -11.59 -10.80 -4.18
C GLU A 177 -11.36 -11.97 -5.14
N SER A 178 -11.97 -13.11 -4.86
CA SER A 178 -11.81 -14.33 -5.68
C SER A 178 -12.20 -14.08 -7.14
N GLY A 179 -11.34 -14.51 -8.08
CA GLY A 179 -11.56 -14.40 -9.52
C GLY A 179 -11.39 -12.99 -10.10
N LYS A 180 -11.02 -12.00 -9.27
CA LYS A 180 -10.75 -10.64 -9.74
C LYS A 180 -9.25 -10.36 -9.80
N LYS A 181 -8.86 -9.47 -10.71
CA LYS A 181 -7.52 -8.92 -10.83
C LYS A 181 -7.52 -7.47 -10.34
N VAL A 182 -6.43 -7.07 -9.68
CA VAL A 182 -6.18 -5.66 -9.37
C VAL A 182 -5.94 -4.89 -10.67
N GLN A 183 -6.37 -3.64 -10.70
CA GLN A 183 -6.33 -2.82 -11.90
C GLN A 183 -5.12 -1.87 -11.90
N LYS A 184 -4.63 -1.54 -13.10
CA LYS A 184 -3.68 -0.45 -13.36
C LYS A 184 -4.29 0.52 -14.34
N LEU A 185 -3.99 1.81 -14.20
CA LEU A 185 -4.45 2.84 -15.13
C LEU A 185 -3.86 2.58 -16.52
N SER A 186 -4.71 2.50 -17.55
CA SER A 186 -4.29 2.26 -18.93
C SER A 186 -4.45 3.50 -19.81
N SER A 187 -5.47 4.32 -19.54
CA SER A 187 -5.65 5.59 -20.26
C SER A 187 -6.47 6.59 -19.47
N ILE A 188 -6.28 7.86 -19.79
CA ILE A 188 -7.08 8.99 -19.32
C ILE A 188 -7.73 9.61 -20.56
N LYS A 189 -9.07 9.57 -20.63
CA LYS A 189 -9.84 10.08 -21.75
C LYS A 189 -10.58 11.36 -21.34
N VAL A 190 -10.38 12.44 -22.09
CA VAL A 190 -11.06 13.73 -21.90
C VAL A 190 -12.06 13.90 -23.01
N SER A 191 -13.31 14.19 -22.65
CA SER A 191 -14.40 14.46 -23.60
C SER A 191 -15.09 15.78 -23.26
N ASP A 192 -15.61 16.47 -24.28
CA ASP A 192 -16.43 17.66 -24.12
C ASP A 192 -17.84 17.34 -23.61
N ALA A 193 -18.68 18.36 -23.42
CA ALA A 193 -20.06 18.22 -22.97
C ALA A 193 -20.96 17.45 -23.96
N ALA A 194 -20.61 17.42 -25.23
CA ALA A 194 -21.31 16.66 -26.27
C ALA A 194 -20.85 15.19 -26.34
N GLY A 195 -19.85 14.80 -25.56
CA GLY A 195 -19.27 13.46 -25.53
C GLY A 195 -18.18 13.22 -26.58
N ASN A 196 -17.78 14.23 -27.35
CA ASN A 196 -16.68 14.10 -28.29
C ASN A 196 -15.35 14.00 -27.56
N VAL A 197 -14.52 13.04 -27.96
CA VAL A 197 -13.20 12.85 -27.36
C VAL A 197 -12.25 13.94 -27.83
N ILE A 198 -11.77 14.76 -26.88
CA ILE A 198 -10.79 15.81 -27.13
C ILE A 198 -9.39 15.20 -27.19
N LYS A 199 -9.07 14.35 -26.20
CA LYS A 199 -7.74 13.78 -26.03
C LYS A 199 -7.80 12.49 -25.22
N THR A 200 -6.93 11.55 -25.55
CA THR A 200 -6.67 10.36 -24.71
C THR A 200 -5.19 10.27 -24.40
N THR A 201 -4.82 10.28 -23.12
CA THR A 201 -3.45 9.99 -22.70
C THR A 201 -3.34 8.49 -22.41
N MET A 202 -2.44 7.81 -23.10
CA MET A 202 -2.19 6.37 -22.97
C MET A 202 -0.99 6.11 -22.06
N LEU A 203 -1.08 5.06 -21.24
CA LEU A 203 -0.01 4.61 -20.38
C LEU A 203 0.34 3.15 -20.72
N GLU A 204 1.61 2.90 -21.05
CA GLU A 204 2.13 1.56 -21.30
C GLU A 204 3.06 1.15 -20.19
N TYR A 205 3.05 -0.15 -19.88
CA TYR A 205 3.80 -0.71 -18.76
C TYR A 205 4.64 -1.90 -19.18
N LYS A 206 5.69 -2.16 -18.40
CA LYS A 206 6.46 -3.40 -18.44
C LYS A 206 6.64 -3.95 -17.03
N TYR A 207 6.96 -5.23 -16.92
CA TYR A 207 7.26 -5.85 -15.64
C TYR A 207 8.76 -6.08 -15.51
N LEU A 208 9.33 -5.69 -14.38
CA LEU A 208 10.63 -6.17 -13.95
C LEU A 208 10.40 -7.49 -13.23
N LEU A 209 10.83 -8.58 -13.85
CA LEU A 209 10.64 -9.92 -13.32
C LEU A 209 11.57 -10.16 -12.13
N SER A 210 11.04 -10.78 -11.08
CA SER A 210 11.87 -11.26 -9.99
C SER A 210 12.72 -12.43 -10.47
N GLY A 211 13.98 -12.49 -10.04
CA GLY A 211 14.88 -13.58 -10.40
C GLY A 211 14.55 -14.94 -9.76
N ALA A 212 13.45 -15.02 -9.00
CA ALA A 212 13.02 -16.24 -8.32
C ALA A 212 12.25 -17.15 -9.28
N ALA A 213 12.79 -18.32 -9.56
CA ALA A 213 12.18 -19.33 -10.44
C ALA A 213 10.89 -20.00 -9.90
N THR A 214 10.35 -19.54 -8.77
CA THR A 214 9.33 -20.27 -8.01
C THR A 214 8.02 -19.51 -7.78
N THR A 215 7.86 -18.29 -8.25
CA THR A 215 6.59 -17.57 -8.06
C THR A 215 5.70 -17.76 -9.30
N THR A 216 4.78 -18.71 -9.19
CA THR A 216 3.79 -19.00 -10.22
C THR A 216 2.78 -17.87 -10.43
N ASN A 217 2.79 -16.82 -9.61
CA ASN A 217 1.72 -15.84 -9.56
C ASN A 217 2.12 -14.40 -9.93
N GLY A 218 3.39 -14.11 -10.27
CA GLY A 218 3.83 -12.77 -10.67
C GLY A 218 3.88 -11.71 -9.53
N TYR A 219 3.45 -12.04 -8.32
CA TYR A 219 3.35 -11.07 -7.21
C TYR A 219 4.68 -10.50 -6.74
N ASP A 220 5.77 -11.17 -7.03
CA ASP A 220 7.12 -10.69 -6.75
C ASP A 220 7.67 -9.75 -7.84
N ASP A 221 7.00 -9.66 -8.98
CA ASP A 221 7.35 -8.77 -10.07
C ASP A 221 7.03 -7.31 -9.72
N ARG A 222 7.58 -6.38 -10.49
CA ARG A 222 7.38 -4.95 -10.27
C ARG A 222 6.84 -4.30 -11.53
N LEU A 223 5.68 -3.67 -11.43
CA LEU A 223 5.09 -2.90 -12.52
C LEU A 223 5.86 -1.59 -12.72
N LEU A 224 6.34 -1.34 -13.92
CA LEU A 224 7.07 -0.15 -14.33
C LEU A 224 6.31 0.56 -15.43
N LEU A 225 6.12 1.87 -15.31
CA LEU A 225 5.57 2.71 -16.37
C LEU A 225 6.63 2.87 -17.46
N SER A 226 6.37 2.38 -18.67
CA SER A 226 7.35 2.36 -19.76
C SER A 226 7.14 3.50 -20.77
N LYS A 227 5.90 3.93 -20.96
CA LYS A 227 5.60 5.00 -21.90
C LYS A 227 4.33 5.75 -21.53
N VAL A 228 4.32 7.05 -21.80
CA VAL A 228 3.13 7.90 -21.75
C VAL A 228 3.06 8.68 -23.06
N TYR A 229 1.88 8.76 -23.68
CA TYR A 229 1.68 9.56 -24.87
C TYR A 229 0.22 9.97 -25.06
N ASP A 230 0.01 11.07 -25.78
CA ASP A 230 -1.31 11.56 -26.12
C ASP A 230 -1.75 11.04 -27.49
N VAL A 231 -3.05 10.76 -27.62
CA VAL A 231 -3.71 10.39 -28.87
C VAL A 231 -4.89 11.34 -29.12
N ALA A 232 -4.93 11.92 -30.32
CA ALA A 232 -6.06 12.70 -30.81
C ALA A 232 -6.38 12.22 -32.24
N GLY A 233 -7.52 11.54 -32.40
CA GLY A 233 -7.83 10.79 -33.63
C GLY A 233 -6.77 9.70 -33.89
N SER A 234 -6.11 9.73 -35.06
CA SER A 234 -5.03 8.81 -35.43
C SER A 234 -3.62 9.31 -35.06
N LYS A 235 -3.49 10.52 -34.56
CA LYS A 235 -2.18 11.16 -34.31
C LYS A 235 -1.72 10.92 -32.89
N LYS A 236 -0.47 10.43 -32.75
CA LYS A 236 0.26 10.35 -31.48
C LYS A 236 1.12 11.59 -31.29
N SER A 237 1.18 12.11 -30.07
CA SER A 237 2.01 13.26 -29.68
C SER A 237 2.47 13.14 -28.23
N ASN A 238 3.38 14.02 -27.80
CA ASN A 238 3.87 14.10 -26.43
C ASN A 238 4.35 12.73 -25.89
N VAL A 239 5.19 12.05 -26.66
CA VAL A 239 5.67 10.71 -26.29
C VAL A 239 6.81 10.81 -25.29
N TYR A 240 6.60 10.28 -24.09
CA TYR A 240 7.61 10.11 -23.03
C TYR A 240 7.90 8.63 -22.88
N THR A 241 9.17 8.24 -22.98
CA THR A 241 9.63 6.87 -22.77
C THR A 241 10.53 6.83 -21.55
N MET A 242 10.30 5.85 -20.67
CA MET A 242 11.09 5.61 -19.46
C MET A 242 11.90 4.34 -19.66
N ASP A 243 13.22 4.47 -19.54
CA ASP A 243 14.15 3.35 -19.55
C ASP A 243 14.60 3.04 -18.14
N TYR A 244 14.66 1.74 -17.83
CA TYR A 244 15.02 1.24 -16.52
C TYR A 244 16.17 0.26 -16.64
N ASN A 245 17.05 0.25 -15.65
CA ASN A 245 17.96 -0.85 -15.49
C ASN A 245 17.17 -2.11 -15.15
N MET A 246 17.08 -3.04 -16.11
CA MET A 246 16.33 -4.29 -16.00
C MET A 246 17.14 -5.41 -15.32
N GLY A 247 18.10 -5.04 -14.45
CA GLY A 247 18.82 -5.99 -13.61
C GLY A 247 17.86 -6.81 -12.73
N LYS A 248 18.21 -8.04 -12.44
CA LYS A 248 17.40 -8.92 -11.59
C LYS A 248 17.35 -8.36 -10.16
N LEU A 249 16.16 -8.11 -9.66
CA LEU A 249 15.90 -7.83 -8.27
C LEU A 249 15.38 -9.08 -7.56
N PRO A 250 15.60 -9.23 -6.26
CA PRO A 250 15.04 -10.34 -5.51
C PRO A 250 13.51 -10.21 -5.38
N PRO A 251 12.81 -11.27 -4.96
CA PRO A 251 11.40 -11.20 -4.57
C PRO A 251 11.15 -10.04 -3.58
N LYS A 252 9.96 -9.45 -3.62
CA LYS A 252 9.58 -8.32 -2.73
C LYS A 252 9.74 -8.65 -1.23
N ARG A 253 9.56 -9.92 -0.87
CA ARG A 253 9.70 -10.44 0.51
C ARG A 253 11.10 -10.95 0.86
N SER A 254 12.10 -10.67 0.03
CA SER A 254 13.47 -11.11 0.28
C SER A 254 14.08 -10.40 1.49
N LEU A 255 14.81 -11.14 2.32
CA LEU A 255 15.63 -10.60 3.40
C LEU A 255 16.99 -10.04 2.91
N SER A 256 17.25 -10.08 1.61
CA SER A 256 18.48 -9.56 0.99
C SER A 256 18.47 -8.03 0.93
N VAL A 257 18.32 -7.39 2.07
CA VAL A 257 18.29 -5.93 2.22
C VAL A 257 19.36 -5.47 3.19
N ASP A 258 19.82 -4.24 3.02
CA ASP A 258 20.74 -3.58 3.97
C ASP A 258 19.96 -2.90 5.12
N ALA A 259 20.68 -2.20 6.01
CA ALA A 259 20.09 -1.51 7.15
C ALA A 259 19.11 -0.38 6.76
N TRP A 260 19.17 0.10 5.53
CA TRP A 260 18.27 1.13 4.99
C TRP A 260 17.11 0.54 4.17
N GLY A 261 17.04 -0.82 4.03
CA GLY A 261 16.00 -1.51 3.28
C GLY A 261 16.27 -1.64 1.78
N PHE A 262 17.48 -1.30 1.29
CA PHE A 262 17.87 -1.49 -0.09
C PHE A 262 18.42 -2.90 -0.35
N TYR A 263 18.22 -3.40 -1.57
CA TYR A 263 18.80 -4.67 -1.97
C TYR A 263 20.34 -4.64 -1.87
N ASN A 264 20.91 -5.57 -1.11
CA ASN A 264 22.34 -5.62 -0.78
C ASN A 264 23.15 -6.56 -1.69
N GLY A 265 22.56 -7.12 -2.74
CA GLY A 265 23.22 -8.04 -3.66
C GLY A 265 23.43 -9.46 -3.14
N ALA A 266 23.02 -9.76 -1.89
CA ALA A 266 23.17 -11.09 -1.32
C ALA A 266 22.22 -12.11 -1.97
N SER A 267 22.61 -13.39 -1.96
CA SER A 267 21.71 -14.47 -2.37
C SER A 267 20.54 -14.61 -1.39
N PRO A 268 19.30 -14.83 -1.86
CA PRO A 268 18.13 -15.00 -0.99
C PRO A 268 18.21 -16.22 -0.03
N MET A 269 19.21 -17.08 -0.19
CA MET A 269 19.47 -18.24 0.69
C MET A 269 20.42 -17.91 1.86
N THR A 270 21.04 -16.76 1.90
CA THR A 270 21.84 -16.34 3.04
C THR A 270 20.96 -15.60 4.04
N THR A 271 20.29 -16.36 4.88
CA THR A 271 19.66 -15.87 6.10
C THR A 271 20.73 -15.39 7.04
N SER A 272 21.13 -14.18 6.97
CA SER A 272 21.58 -13.37 8.08
C SER A 272 21.93 -11.99 7.55
N LEU A 273 21.29 -11.03 8.06
CA LEU A 273 21.80 -9.68 8.16
C LEU A 273 23.22 -9.73 8.77
N LYS A 274 24.22 -10.05 7.96
CA LYS A 274 25.60 -9.74 8.32
C LYS A 274 25.82 -8.25 8.10
N ILE A 275 25.08 -7.47 8.87
CA ILE A 275 25.48 -6.10 9.13
C ILE A 275 25.81 -6.06 10.60
N SER A 276 27.05 -6.34 10.90
CA SER A 276 27.70 -5.64 11.99
C SER A 276 27.93 -4.22 11.47
N PRO A 277 27.21 -3.20 11.90
CA PRO A 277 27.73 -1.85 11.76
C PRO A 277 28.95 -1.82 12.64
N SER A 278 30.13 -1.95 12.06
CA SER A 278 31.32 -1.44 12.70
C SER A 278 31.10 0.07 12.81
N ILE A 279 30.57 0.48 13.95
CA ILE A 279 30.55 1.86 14.37
C ILE A 279 32.01 2.20 14.65
N TYR A 280 32.60 2.94 13.71
CA TYR A 280 33.82 3.69 13.97
C TYR A 280 33.44 5.09 14.42
#